data_d610d09e41e8d61605eeea60291f015c
#
_entry.id   d610d09e41e8d61605eeea60291f015c
#
_cell.length_a   1.000
_cell.length_b   1.000
_cell.length_c   1.000
_cell.angle_alpha   90.00
_cell.angle_beta   90.00
_cell.angle_gamma   90.00
#
_symmetry.space_group_name_H-M   'P 1'
#
loop_
_entity.id
_entity.type
_entity.pdbx_description
1 polymer ?
#
loop_
_entity_poly.entity_id
_entity_poly.type
_entity_poly.pdbx_seq_one_letter_code
_entity_poly.pdbx_strand_id
1 'polypeptide(L)'
;MQQNNISLSCPACGDAESELGGRLKLLRTLCISVLLTMPLFWNLRPAIQLAIATVIQFWPGQYFYKGAWTALKQKVLGMDLLVALSTTVIYIHSAYTALTVHQNVKLYFLSEGVLLSLILFGKYMESTSRYEASEAIRKLIRLQPETANVLRGNTVQTVSIGELKPEDVILIRGGERVPIDGAVIDGTCQADESMLTGESALVPKTAGSKMYCGTLCREGSVRLSSRDISGKSMLQQIIDIVSAAQNEKAPVARLADRIATVFVPVVILVSAGVFCLRYFVLDAGNLASAVNCVCATLVIA
;
A
#
# COMPACT_ATOMS: atom_id res chain seq x y z
N MET A 1 15.70 34.30 -17.21
CA MET A 1 16.52 33.33 -16.48
C MET A 1 15.61 32.67 -15.44
N GLN A 2 14.91 31.60 -15.82
CA GLN A 2 14.10 30.78 -14.88
C GLN A 2 14.92 29.54 -14.56
N GLN A 3 15.38 29.43 -13.33
CA GLN A 3 15.97 28.22 -12.78
C GLN A 3 14.86 27.20 -12.60
N ASN A 4 14.76 26.26 -13.53
CA ASN A 4 14.01 25.03 -13.31
C ASN A 4 14.81 24.15 -12.33
N ASN A 5 14.47 24.22 -11.05
CA ASN A 5 14.80 23.22 -10.07
C ASN A 5 14.00 21.95 -10.41
N ILE A 6 14.56 21.12 -11.27
CA ILE A 6 14.13 19.72 -11.40
C ILE A 6 14.73 19.01 -10.20
N SER A 7 14.02 18.99 -9.10
CA SER A 7 14.23 18.02 -8.02
C SER A 7 13.91 16.65 -8.62
N LEU A 8 14.94 15.92 -8.99
CA LEU A 8 14.86 14.48 -9.28
C LEU A 8 14.55 13.73 -7.97
N SER A 9 13.34 13.92 -7.45
CA SER A 9 12.77 12.99 -6.48
C SER A 9 12.45 11.70 -7.26
N CYS A 10 13.23 10.66 -7.01
CA CYS A 10 12.92 9.33 -7.52
C CYS A 10 11.46 9.01 -7.15
N PRO A 11 10.55 8.80 -8.12
CA PRO A 11 9.13 8.57 -7.80
C PRO A 11 8.95 7.41 -6.83
N ALA A 12 9.80 6.39 -6.91
CA ALA A 12 9.80 5.24 -6.01
C ALA A 12 10.17 5.55 -4.55
N CYS A 13 10.95 6.61 -4.28
CA CYS A 13 11.27 7.03 -2.91
C CYS A 13 10.13 7.83 -2.28
N GLY A 14 9.45 8.68 -3.04
CA GLY A 14 8.28 9.43 -2.57
C GLY A 14 7.10 8.52 -2.22
N ASP A 15 6.89 7.47 -3.02
CA ASP A 15 5.85 6.48 -2.76
C ASP A 15 6.14 5.65 -1.49
N ALA A 16 7.41 5.39 -1.18
CA ALA A 16 7.81 4.64 0.01
C ALA A 16 7.49 5.34 1.32
N GLU A 17 7.76 6.65 1.40
CA GLU A 17 7.45 7.44 2.59
C GLU A 17 5.93 7.63 2.75
N SER A 18 5.21 7.79 1.65
CA SER A 18 3.76 7.89 1.66
C SER A 18 3.09 6.59 2.10
N GLU A 19 3.57 5.42 1.67
CA GLU A 19 3.07 4.11 2.09
C GLU A 19 3.39 3.81 3.56
N LEU A 20 4.61 4.10 4.02
CA LEU A 20 4.97 3.94 5.43
C LEU A 20 4.12 4.85 6.32
N GLY A 21 3.92 6.11 5.91
CA GLY A 21 3.03 7.05 6.58
C GLY A 21 1.57 6.57 6.62
N GLY A 22 1.09 5.96 5.54
CA GLY A 22 -0.23 5.33 5.46
C GLY A 22 -0.40 4.17 6.44
N ARG A 23 0.58 3.26 6.53
CA ARG A 23 0.59 2.13 7.47
C ARG A 23 0.60 2.58 8.92
N LEU A 24 1.45 3.56 9.27
CA LEU A 24 1.51 4.10 10.63
C LEU A 24 0.18 4.75 11.03
N LYS A 25 -0.48 5.46 10.13
CA LYS A 25 -1.82 6.01 10.35
C LYS A 25 -2.84 4.90 10.58
N LEU A 26 -2.80 3.85 9.75
CA LEU A 26 -3.72 2.72 9.89
C LEU A 26 -3.52 1.96 11.20
N LEU A 27 -2.26 1.72 11.60
CA LEU A 27 -1.91 1.10 12.87
C LEU A 27 -2.40 1.93 14.07
N ARG A 28 -2.18 3.25 14.05
CA ARG A 28 -2.69 4.16 15.09
C ARG A 28 -4.22 4.11 15.17
N THR A 29 -4.90 4.14 14.04
CA THR A 29 -6.36 4.05 13.98
C THR A 29 -6.86 2.72 14.53
N LEU A 30 -6.20 1.60 14.21
CA LEU A 30 -6.48 0.28 14.76
C LEU A 30 -6.28 0.26 16.29
N CYS A 31 -5.14 0.73 16.79
CA CYS A 31 -4.87 0.77 18.24
C CYS A 31 -5.91 1.60 18.99
N ILE A 32 -6.32 2.74 18.43
CA ILE A 32 -7.36 3.60 19.01
C ILE A 32 -8.71 2.87 19.01
N SER A 33 -9.07 2.22 17.89
CA SER A 33 -10.32 1.45 17.79
C SER A 33 -10.38 0.34 18.83
N VAL A 34 -9.33 -0.47 18.96
CA VAL A 34 -9.24 -1.54 19.95
C VAL A 34 -9.29 -1.00 21.38
N LEU A 35 -8.53 0.07 21.68
CA LEU A 35 -8.50 0.68 23.01
C LEU A 35 -9.89 1.22 23.42
N LEU A 36 -10.60 1.86 22.49
CA LEU A 36 -11.94 2.40 22.75
C LEU A 36 -13.00 1.29 22.81
N THR A 37 -12.80 0.17 22.14
CA THR A 37 -13.74 -0.97 22.17
C THR A 37 -13.63 -1.74 23.49
N MET A 38 -12.45 -1.79 24.13
CA MET A 38 -12.24 -2.50 25.39
C MET A 38 -13.22 -2.11 26.51
N PRO A 39 -13.47 -0.82 26.82
CA PRO A 39 -14.41 -0.43 27.85
C PRO A 39 -15.85 -0.87 27.57
N LEU A 40 -16.23 -1.07 26.30
CA LEU A 40 -17.61 -1.50 25.94
C LEU A 40 -17.92 -2.95 26.38
N PHE A 41 -16.91 -3.76 26.73
CA PHE A 41 -17.10 -5.09 27.34
C PHE A 41 -17.64 -5.00 28.77
N TRP A 42 -17.34 -3.92 29.48
CA TRP A 42 -17.96 -3.67 30.78
C TRP A 42 -19.32 -3.00 30.57
N ASN A 43 -20.34 -3.53 31.17
CA ASN A 43 -21.75 -3.12 31.02
C ASN A 43 -21.96 -1.66 31.52
N LEU A 44 -21.36 -0.68 30.81
CA LEU A 44 -21.36 0.74 31.13
C LEU A 44 -22.77 1.33 30.93
N ARG A 45 -23.01 2.49 31.56
CA ARG A 45 -24.25 3.26 31.31
C ARG A 45 -24.44 3.56 29.82
N PRO A 46 -25.67 3.47 29.29
CA PRO A 46 -25.94 3.67 27.85
C PRO A 46 -25.35 4.96 27.28
N ALA A 47 -25.39 6.05 28.05
CA ALA A 47 -24.82 7.34 27.64
C ALA A 47 -23.28 7.29 27.44
N ILE A 48 -22.56 6.53 28.26
CA ILE A 48 -21.12 6.37 28.14
C ILE A 48 -20.80 5.49 26.94
N GLN A 49 -21.54 4.39 26.74
CA GLN A 49 -21.41 3.54 25.56
C GLN A 49 -21.65 4.32 24.28
N LEU A 50 -22.68 5.16 24.22
CA LEU A 50 -22.98 6.03 23.08
C LEU A 50 -21.82 7.02 22.81
N ALA A 51 -21.27 7.66 23.84
CA ALA A 51 -20.14 8.58 23.67
C ALA A 51 -18.92 7.88 23.08
N ILE A 52 -18.57 6.69 23.60
CA ILE A 52 -17.44 5.89 23.10
C ILE A 52 -17.70 5.44 21.64
N ALA A 53 -18.89 4.91 21.36
CA ALA A 53 -19.26 4.47 20.02
C ALA A 53 -19.24 5.61 19.01
N THR A 54 -19.66 6.82 19.42
CA THR A 54 -19.58 8.01 18.57
C THR A 54 -18.11 8.29 18.16
N VAL A 55 -17.18 8.20 19.09
CA VAL A 55 -15.76 8.38 18.78
C VAL A 55 -15.27 7.29 17.85
N ILE A 56 -15.64 6.02 18.08
CA ILE A 56 -15.26 4.89 17.22
C ILE A 56 -15.81 5.08 15.80
N GLN A 57 -17.07 5.46 15.66
CA GLN A 57 -17.73 5.61 14.37
C GLN A 57 -17.14 6.76 13.54
N PHE A 58 -16.88 7.92 14.16
CA PHE A 58 -16.45 9.11 13.41
C PHE A 58 -14.91 9.24 13.29
N TRP A 59 -14.11 8.60 14.11
CA TRP A 59 -12.65 8.65 13.99
C TRP A 59 -12.10 7.40 13.31
N PRO A 60 -12.10 6.18 13.86
CA PRO A 60 -11.69 4.99 13.13
C PRO A 60 -12.56 4.68 11.91
N GLY A 61 -13.88 4.87 12.02
CA GLY A 61 -14.84 4.65 10.94
C GLY A 61 -14.65 5.58 9.73
N GLN A 62 -14.03 6.75 9.91
CA GLN A 62 -13.75 7.69 8.81
C GLN A 62 -12.98 7.05 7.65
N TYR A 63 -12.15 6.06 7.92
CA TYR A 63 -11.42 5.32 6.91
C TYR A 63 -12.38 4.69 5.89
N PHE A 64 -13.42 4.03 6.37
CA PHE A 64 -14.42 3.36 5.52
C PHE A 64 -15.35 4.35 4.83
N TYR A 65 -15.72 5.45 5.47
CA TYR A 65 -16.51 6.51 4.82
C TYR A 65 -15.79 7.13 3.64
N LYS A 66 -14.49 7.38 3.75
CA LYS A 66 -13.68 7.90 2.64
C LYS A 66 -13.55 6.87 1.51
N GLY A 67 -13.33 5.60 1.85
CA GLY A 67 -13.31 4.50 0.89
C GLY A 67 -14.64 4.35 0.16
N ALA A 68 -15.75 4.31 0.90
CA ALA A 68 -17.09 4.22 0.36
C ALA A 68 -17.44 5.40 -0.56
N TRP A 69 -17.09 6.63 -0.17
CA TRP A 69 -17.32 7.82 -0.99
C TRP A 69 -16.54 7.78 -2.31
N THR A 70 -15.29 7.33 -2.27
CA THR A 70 -14.45 7.18 -3.46
C THR A 70 -14.99 6.08 -4.38
N ALA A 71 -15.38 4.94 -3.81
CA ALA A 71 -15.98 3.81 -4.52
C ALA A 71 -17.28 4.22 -5.21
N LEU A 72 -18.13 4.99 -4.52
CA LEU A 72 -19.39 5.49 -5.06
C LEU A 72 -19.17 6.45 -6.25
N LYS A 73 -18.17 7.35 -6.16
CA LYS A 73 -17.80 8.25 -7.27
C LYS A 73 -17.29 7.48 -8.48
N GLN A 74 -16.55 6.41 -8.27
CA GLN A 74 -15.98 5.55 -9.33
C GLN A 74 -16.98 4.51 -9.84
N LYS A 75 -18.19 4.44 -9.26
CA LYS A 75 -19.22 3.42 -9.54
C LYS A 75 -18.72 1.97 -9.36
N VAL A 76 -17.71 1.80 -8.51
CA VAL A 76 -17.17 0.48 -8.13
C VAL A 76 -17.60 0.22 -6.70
N LEU A 77 -18.62 -0.61 -6.53
CA LEU A 77 -19.14 -0.95 -5.21
C LEU A 77 -18.21 -1.97 -4.55
N GLY A 78 -17.57 -1.57 -3.47
CA GLY A 78 -16.61 -2.38 -2.73
C GLY A 78 -17.06 -2.66 -1.29
N MET A 79 -16.26 -3.48 -0.58
CA MET A 79 -16.53 -3.84 0.82
C MET A 79 -16.60 -2.62 1.76
N ASP A 80 -15.87 -1.55 1.47
CA ASP A 80 -15.85 -0.34 2.31
C ASP A 80 -17.24 0.32 2.39
N LEU A 81 -18.03 0.22 1.31
CA LEU A 81 -19.40 0.72 1.29
C LEU A 81 -20.34 -0.11 2.21
N LEU A 82 -20.22 -1.44 2.17
CA LEU A 82 -21.02 -2.31 3.06
C LEU A 82 -20.66 -2.07 4.52
N VAL A 83 -19.38 -1.97 4.84
CA VAL A 83 -18.89 -1.69 6.19
C VAL A 83 -19.43 -0.34 6.67
N ALA A 84 -19.28 0.72 5.88
CA ALA A 84 -19.80 2.04 6.24
C ALA A 84 -21.32 2.04 6.44
N LEU A 85 -22.06 1.34 5.57
CA LEU A 85 -23.52 1.25 5.66
C LEU A 85 -23.95 0.47 6.90
N SER A 86 -23.39 -0.74 7.11
CA SER A 86 -23.75 -1.60 8.24
C SER A 86 -23.44 -0.95 9.59
N THR A 87 -22.25 -0.39 9.75
CA THR A 87 -21.88 0.31 10.99
C THR A 87 -22.74 1.53 11.24
N THR A 88 -23.08 2.29 10.20
CA THR A 88 -23.98 3.45 10.33
C THR A 88 -25.38 3.03 10.78
N VAL A 89 -25.95 1.98 10.19
CA VAL A 89 -27.29 1.47 10.59
C VAL A 89 -27.28 0.97 12.03
N ILE A 90 -26.24 0.21 12.43
CA ILE A 90 -26.08 -0.29 13.80
C ILE A 90 -25.94 0.87 14.78
N TYR A 91 -25.11 1.87 14.44
CA TYR A 91 -24.89 3.05 15.28
C TYR A 91 -26.19 3.83 15.49
N ILE A 92 -26.92 4.17 14.40
CA ILE A 92 -28.16 4.94 14.47
C ILE A 92 -29.22 4.19 15.30
N HIS A 93 -29.38 2.88 15.06
CA HIS A 93 -30.32 2.06 15.81
C HIS A 93 -29.98 2.03 17.31
N SER A 94 -28.70 1.77 17.64
CA SER A 94 -28.26 1.70 19.04
C SER A 94 -28.34 3.07 19.72
N ALA A 95 -28.02 4.15 19.00
CA ALA A 95 -28.16 5.53 19.50
C ALA A 95 -29.62 5.89 19.77
N TYR A 96 -30.53 5.59 18.83
CA TYR A 96 -31.98 5.80 19.03
C TYR A 96 -32.48 5.04 20.25
N THR A 97 -32.09 3.77 20.37
CA THR A 97 -32.49 2.92 21.48
C THR A 97 -31.91 3.40 22.81
N ALA A 98 -30.65 3.84 22.85
CA ALA A 98 -30.01 4.39 24.06
C ALA A 98 -30.67 5.69 24.54
N LEU A 99 -31.24 6.50 23.63
CA LEU A 99 -31.88 7.78 23.95
C LEU A 99 -33.37 7.64 24.32
N THR A 100 -34.07 6.64 23.76
CA THR A 100 -35.52 6.50 23.92
C THR A 100 -35.93 5.49 25.00
N VAL A 101 -35.11 4.43 25.20
CA VAL A 101 -35.44 3.31 26.08
C VAL A 101 -34.46 3.28 27.25
N HIS A 102 -34.95 3.59 28.47
CA HIS A 102 -34.11 3.79 29.65
C HIS A 102 -33.71 2.51 30.41
N GLN A 103 -34.23 1.31 30.09
CA GLN A 103 -33.94 0.08 30.86
C GLN A 103 -33.89 -1.18 29.98
N ASN A 104 -32.90 -2.03 30.27
CA ASN A 104 -32.72 -3.42 29.78
C ASN A 104 -32.76 -3.67 28.26
N VAL A 105 -32.17 -2.78 27.48
CA VAL A 105 -32.14 -2.91 26.03
C VAL A 105 -30.74 -3.36 25.56
N LYS A 106 -30.71 -4.31 24.62
CA LYS A 106 -29.47 -4.74 23.98
C LYS A 106 -28.96 -3.62 23.06
N LEU A 107 -27.86 -3.01 23.45
CA LEU A 107 -27.13 -2.05 22.64
C LEU A 107 -26.07 -2.79 21.82
N TYR A 108 -25.93 -2.45 20.56
CA TYR A 108 -25.00 -3.12 19.63
C TYR A 108 -23.68 -2.37 19.43
N PHE A 109 -23.38 -1.37 20.30
CA PHE A 109 -22.13 -0.61 20.22
C PHE A 109 -20.88 -1.46 20.36
N LEU A 110 -20.92 -2.52 21.18
CA LEU A 110 -19.83 -3.46 21.29
C LEU A 110 -19.60 -4.21 19.95
N SER A 111 -20.68 -4.69 19.33
CA SER A 111 -20.59 -5.39 18.04
C SER A 111 -20.04 -4.48 16.95
N GLU A 112 -20.43 -3.21 16.93
CA GLU A 112 -19.91 -2.19 16.02
C GLU A 112 -18.41 -1.97 16.21
N GLY A 113 -17.96 -1.75 17.45
CA GLY A 113 -16.56 -1.53 17.77
C GLY A 113 -15.67 -2.73 17.44
N VAL A 114 -16.14 -3.96 17.74
CA VAL A 114 -15.44 -5.21 17.40
C VAL A 114 -15.36 -5.38 15.88
N LEU A 115 -16.46 -5.16 15.16
CA LEU A 115 -16.52 -5.27 13.71
C LEU A 115 -15.51 -4.30 13.05
N LEU A 116 -15.56 -3.02 13.41
CA LEU A 116 -14.62 -2.01 12.88
C LEU A 116 -13.17 -2.35 13.19
N SER A 117 -12.88 -2.79 14.43
CA SER A 117 -11.52 -3.17 14.83
C SER A 117 -11.01 -4.37 14.05
N LEU A 118 -11.86 -5.39 13.83
CA LEU A 118 -11.49 -6.59 13.08
C LEU A 118 -11.23 -6.30 11.61
N ILE A 119 -12.07 -5.49 10.98
CA ILE A 119 -11.89 -5.11 9.57
C ILE A 119 -10.66 -4.21 9.40
N LEU A 120 -10.41 -3.26 10.32
CA LEU A 120 -9.18 -2.45 10.32
C LEU A 120 -7.93 -3.31 10.49
N PHE A 121 -7.99 -4.34 11.33
CA PHE A 121 -6.90 -5.32 11.47
C PHE A 121 -6.65 -6.05 10.14
N GLY A 122 -7.69 -6.53 9.46
CA GLY A 122 -7.58 -7.13 8.14
C GLY A 122 -6.93 -6.19 7.11
N LYS A 123 -7.34 -4.92 7.08
CA LYS A 123 -6.74 -3.89 6.22
C LYS A 123 -5.27 -3.60 6.56
N TYR A 124 -4.92 -3.61 7.84
CA TYR A 124 -3.53 -3.47 8.27
C TYR A 124 -2.66 -4.64 7.80
N MET A 125 -3.14 -5.88 7.95
CA MET A 125 -2.45 -7.08 7.48
C MET A 125 -2.27 -7.07 5.96
N GLU A 126 -3.31 -6.70 5.21
CA GLU A 126 -3.25 -6.54 3.75
C GLU A 126 -2.19 -5.49 3.36
N SER A 127 -2.21 -4.32 4.00
CA SER A 127 -1.22 -3.27 3.74
C SER A 127 0.21 -3.70 4.06
N THR A 128 0.40 -4.50 5.12
CA THR A 128 1.71 -5.01 5.53
C THR A 128 2.26 -6.01 4.50
N SER A 129 1.45 -6.96 4.07
CA SER A 129 1.85 -7.95 3.06
C SER A 129 2.23 -7.29 1.71
N ARG A 130 1.49 -6.26 1.30
CA ARG A 130 1.82 -5.50 0.09
C ARG A 130 3.15 -4.75 0.22
N TYR A 131 3.41 -4.17 1.39
CA TYR A 131 4.66 -3.45 1.65
C TYR A 131 5.88 -4.36 1.60
N GLU A 132 5.82 -5.54 2.23
CA GLU A 132 6.91 -6.52 2.23
C GLU A 132 7.24 -7.00 0.80
N ALA A 133 6.23 -7.22 -0.02
CA ALA A 133 6.40 -7.57 -1.43
C ALA A 133 7.13 -6.46 -2.21
N SER A 134 6.82 -5.19 -1.95
CA SER A 134 7.46 -4.05 -2.61
C SER A 134 8.90 -3.79 -2.11
N GLU A 135 9.27 -4.23 -0.91
CA GLU A 135 10.61 -4.00 -0.35
C GLU A 135 11.72 -4.67 -1.16
N ALA A 136 11.45 -5.83 -1.75
CA ALA A 136 12.40 -6.52 -2.61
C ALA A 136 12.82 -5.67 -3.83
N ILE A 137 11.85 -5.02 -4.49
CA ILE A 137 12.12 -4.11 -5.61
C ILE A 137 12.93 -2.90 -5.14
N ARG A 138 12.60 -2.33 -4.00
CA ARG A 138 13.32 -1.18 -3.44
C ARG A 138 14.78 -1.50 -3.15
N LYS A 139 15.08 -2.73 -2.71
CA LYS A 139 16.47 -3.20 -2.55
C LYS A 139 17.22 -3.21 -3.88
N LEU A 140 16.57 -3.60 -4.97
CA LEU A 140 17.17 -3.55 -6.32
C LEU A 140 17.42 -2.10 -6.77
N ILE A 141 16.46 -1.19 -6.57
CA ILE A 141 16.62 0.23 -6.93
C ILE A 141 17.81 0.87 -6.21
N ARG A 142 18.00 0.55 -4.92
CA ARG A 142 19.13 1.06 -4.12
C ARG A 142 20.51 0.55 -4.57
N LEU A 143 20.58 -0.44 -5.46
CA LEU A 143 21.84 -0.91 -6.02
C LEU A 143 22.40 0.03 -7.09
N GLN A 144 21.57 0.87 -7.68
CA GLN A 144 22.01 1.89 -8.64
C GLN A 144 22.57 3.10 -7.88
N PRO A 145 23.87 3.47 -8.09
CA PRO A 145 24.42 4.70 -7.55
C PRO A 145 23.70 5.92 -8.13
N GLU A 146 23.70 7.03 -7.40
CA GLU A 146 23.14 8.30 -7.89
C GLU A 146 24.19 9.12 -8.65
N THR A 147 25.47 8.83 -8.43
CA THR A 147 26.61 9.56 -9.00
C THR A 147 27.58 8.63 -9.68
N ALA A 148 28.36 9.17 -10.59
CA ALA A 148 29.43 8.47 -11.30
C ALA A 148 30.72 9.30 -11.26
N ASN A 149 31.87 8.63 -11.16
CA ASN A 149 33.18 9.27 -11.26
C ASN A 149 33.62 9.30 -12.74
N VAL A 150 33.57 10.46 -13.36
CA VAL A 150 33.87 10.67 -14.77
C VAL A 150 35.31 11.23 -14.93
N LEU A 151 36.06 10.66 -15.86
CA LEU A 151 37.38 11.15 -16.23
C LEU A 151 37.23 12.17 -17.38
N ARG A 152 37.37 13.47 -17.09
CA ARG A 152 37.37 14.53 -18.08
C ARG A 152 38.78 15.12 -18.19
N GLY A 153 39.47 14.79 -19.27
CA GLY A 153 40.89 15.09 -19.41
C GLY A 153 41.72 14.30 -18.38
N ASN A 154 42.43 14.98 -17.48
CA ASN A 154 43.26 14.36 -16.45
C ASN A 154 42.69 14.46 -15.04
N THR A 155 41.43 14.90 -14.90
CA THR A 155 40.76 15.12 -13.61
C THR A 155 39.54 14.21 -13.47
N VAL A 156 39.37 13.60 -12.28
CA VAL A 156 38.18 12.83 -11.95
C VAL A 156 37.17 13.78 -11.34
N GLN A 157 35.97 13.81 -11.91
CA GLN A 157 34.85 14.61 -11.44
C GLN A 157 33.68 13.70 -11.08
N THR A 158 33.10 13.87 -9.92
CA THR A 158 31.86 13.17 -9.53
C THR A 158 30.67 13.95 -10.08
N VAL A 159 29.90 13.33 -10.95
CA VAL A 159 28.73 13.91 -11.60
C VAL A 159 27.48 13.06 -11.32
N SER A 160 26.30 13.67 -11.39
CA SER A 160 25.05 12.92 -11.32
C SER A 160 24.90 12.06 -12.58
N ILE A 161 24.28 10.85 -12.44
CA ILE A 161 24.06 9.95 -13.60
C ILE A 161 23.25 10.65 -14.70
N GLY A 162 22.32 11.54 -14.35
CA GLY A 162 21.53 12.29 -15.32
C GLY A 162 22.34 13.33 -16.15
N GLU A 163 23.57 13.64 -15.74
CA GLU A 163 24.46 14.61 -16.41
C GLU A 163 25.55 13.90 -17.26
N LEU A 164 25.54 12.57 -17.30
CA LEU A 164 26.48 11.77 -18.10
C LEU A 164 26.23 12.00 -19.61
N LYS A 165 27.32 12.14 -20.33
CA LYS A 165 27.31 12.25 -21.80
C LYS A 165 27.76 10.94 -22.45
N PRO A 166 27.30 10.62 -23.68
CA PRO A 166 27.66 9.39 -24.37
C PRO A 166 29.16 9.17 -24.62
N GLU A 167 29.98 10.21 -24.46
CA GLU A 167 31.46 10.15 -24.66
C GLU A 167 32.23 10.15 -23.33
N ASP A 168 31.52 10.25 -22.20
CA ASP A 168 32.22 10.27 -20.90
C ASP A 168 32.83 8.90 -20.59
N VAL A 169 34.04 8.91 -20.03
CA VAL A 169 34.72 7.74 -19.52
C VAL A 169 34.55 7.66 -18.02
N ILE A 170 33.91 6.61 -17.55
CA ILE A 170 33.59 6.42 -16.13
C ILE A 170 34.71 5.57 -15.49
N LEU A 171 35.29 6.08 -14.41
CA LEU A 171 36.26 5.35 -13.60
C LEU A 171 35.55 4.65 -12.45
N ILE A 172 35.71 3.32 -12.37
CA ILE A 172 35.18 2.49 -11.30
C ILE A 172 36.38 1.87 -10.56
N ARG A 173 36.37 2.06 -9.23
CA ARG A 173 37.43 1.54 -8.33
C ARG A 173 36.91 0.37 -7.52
N GLY A 174 37.80 -0.38 -6.90
CA GLY A 174 37.45 -1.43 -5.94
C GLY A 174 36.60 -0.87 -4.81
N GLY A 175 35.46 -1.51 -4.50
CA GLY A 175 34.45 -1.09 -3.56
C GLY A 175 33.32 -0.23 -4.16
N GLU A 176 33.44 0.23 -5.41
CA GLU A 176 32.42 1.05 -6.06
C GLU A 176 31.44 0.19 -6.89
N ARG A 177 30.21 0.67 -7.01
CA ARG A 177 29.20 0.08 -7.87
C ARG A 177 29.20 0.73 -9.24
N VAL A 178 28.93 -0.08 -10.26
CA VAL A 178 28.80 0.36 -11.66
C VAL A 178 27.53 1.22 -11.79
N PRO A 179 27.64 2.49 -12.24
CA PRO A 179 26.51 3.40 -12.30
C PRO A 179 25.61 3.18 -13.51
N ILE A 180 26.14 2.72 -14.63
CA ILE A 180 25.43 2.47 -15.89
C ILE A 180 25.97 1.21 -16.57
N ASP A 181 25.20 0.64 -17.50
CA ASP A 181 25.70 -0.43 -18.37
C ASP A 181 26.75 0.11 -19.33
N GLY A 182 27.78 -0.69 -19.63
CA GLY A 182 28.79 -0.28 -20.57
C GLY A 182 29.86 -1.36 -20.79
N ALA A 183 30.81 -1.04 -21.67
CA ALA A 183 31.95 -1.89 -21.95
C ALA A 183 33.22 -1.35 -21.29
N VAL A 184 34.05 -2.24 -20.75
CA VAL A 184 35.38 -1.91 -20.19
C VAL A 184 36.30 -1.49 -21.33
N ILE A 185 36.86 -0.28 -21.25
CA ILE A 185 37.83 0.25 -22.22
C ILE A 185 39.23 -0.24 -21.83
N ASP A 186 39.54 -0.13 -20.53
CA ASP A 186 40.87 -0.39 -19.99
C ASP A 186 40.79 -0.74 -18.51
N GLY A 187 41.81 -1.43 -18.01
CA GLY A 187 41.90 -1.91 -16.64
C GLY A 187 41.38 -3.31 -16.43
N THR A 188 41.46 -3.77 -15.18
CA THR A 188 40.99 -5.11 -14.78
C THR A 188 40.30 -5.01 -13.41
N CYS A 189 39.23 -5.76 -13.21
CA CYS A 189 38.60 -5.89 -11.90
C CYS A 189 37.98 -7.27 -11.70
N GLN A 190 37.80 -7.63 -10.43
CA GLN A 190 36.94 -8.73 -10.00
C GLN A 190 35.56 -8.18 -9.66
N ALA A 191 34.56 -8.55 -10.44
CA ALA A 191 33.22 -8.04 -10.34
C ALA A 191 32.27 -9.04 -9.68
N ASP A 192 31.45 -8.56 -8.74
CA ASP A 192 30.39 -9.32 -8.11
C ASP A 192 29.08 -9.00 -8.85
N GLU A 193 28.64 -9.97 -9.66
CA GLU A 193 27.40 -9.90 -10.45
C GLU A 193 26.24 -10.70 -9.82
N SER A 194 26.39 -11.12 -8.56
CA SER A 194 25.42 -11.98 -7.87
C SER A 194 24.01 -11.41 -7.82
N MET A 195 23.88 -10.09 -7.88
CA MET A 195 22.57 -9.41 -7.94
C MET A 195 21.81 -9.69 -9.26
N LEU A 196 22.51 -10.03 -10.34
CA LEU A 196 21.92 -10.34 -11.66
C LEU A 196 21.83 -11.85 -11.90
N THR A 197 22.92 -12.57 -11.58
CA THR A 197 23.05 -13.99 -11.88
C THR A 197 22.62 -14.90 -10.74
N GLY A 198 22.60 -14.39 -9.52
CA GLY A 198 22.37 -15.18 -8.29
C GLY A 198 23.60 -15.97 -7.84
N GLU A 199 24.71 -15.97 -8.60
CA GLU A 199 25.95 -16.68 -8.29
C GLU A 199 26.91 -15.76 -7.54
N SER A 200 27.44 -16.20 -6.40
CA SER A 200 28.37 -15.41 -5.58
C SER A 200 29.81 -15.44 -6.09
N ALA A 201 30.07 -16.13 -7.20
CA ALA A 201 31.41 -16.19 -7.79
C ALA A 201 31.82 -14.84 -8.40
N LEU A 202 33.04 -14.41 -8.13
CA LEU A 202 33.57 -13.18 -8.72
C LEU A 202 33.93 -13.45 -10.20
N VAL A 203 33.51 -12.54 -11.06
CA VAL A 203 33.74 -12.60 -12.50
C VAL A 203 34.90 -11.66 -12.88
N PRO A 204 35.99 -12.15 -13.48
CA PRO A 204 37.06 -11.28 -13.94
C PRO A 204 36.58 -10.45 -15.13
N LYS A 205 36.79 -9.15 -15.07
CA LYS A 205 36.47 -8.18 -16.13
C LYS A 205 37.74 -7.55 -16.64
N THR A 206 37.92 -7.59 -17.98
CA THR A 206 39.05 -7.05 -18.71
C THR A 206 38.57 -6.15 -19.84
N ALA A 207 39.47 -5.50 -20.54
CA ALA A 207 39.11 -4.69 -21.70
C ALA A 207 38.23 -5.46 -22.70
N GLY A 208 37.11 -4.85 -23.12
CA GLY A 208 36.11 -5.46 -23.97
C GLY A 208 34.97 -6.20 -23.22
N SER A 209 35.12 -6.46 -21.92
CA SER A 209 34.09 -7.10 -21.11
C SER A 209 32.90 -6.15 -20.88
N LYS A 210 31.66 -6.67 -20.87
CA LYS A 210 30.48 -5.91 -20.48
C LYS A 210 30.38 -5.85 -18.95
N MET A 211 29.97 -4.69 -18.44
CA MET A 211 29.57 -4.47 -17.04
C MET A 211 28.21 -3.90 -16.99
N TYR A 212 27.43 -4.31 -15.97
CA TYR A 212 26.05 -3.97 -15.78
C TYR A 212 25.85 -3.05 -14.58
N CYS A 213 24.92 -2.15 -14.68
CA CYS A 213 24.53 -1.23 -13.61
C CYS A 213 24.23 -2.00 -12.30
N GLY A 214 24.77 -1.51 -11.19
CA GLY A 214 24.62 -2.13 -9.87
C GLY A 214 25.65 -3.19 -9.53
N THR A 215 26.41 -3.75 -10.49
CA THR A 215 27.54 -4.66 -10.26
C THR A 215 28.55 -4.02 -9.30
N LEU A 216 29.07 -4.77 -8.33
CA LEU A 216 30.09 -4.29 -7.41
C LEU A 216 31.47 -4.68 -7.88
N CYS A 217 32.36 -3.71 -8.14
CA CYS A 217 33.78 -3.97 -8.33
C CYS A 217 34.39 -4.27 -6.96
N ARG A 218 34.86 -5.51 -6.74
CA ARG A 218 35.47 -5.92 -5.47
C ARG A 218 36.91 -5.48 -5.38
N GLU A 219 37.72 -5.82 -6.42
CA GLU A 219 39.14 -5.57 -6.47
C GLU A 219 39.54 -5.05 -7.86
N GLY A 220 40.52 -4.18 -7.90
CA GLY A 220 41.02 -3.58 -9.13
C GLY A 220 40.37 -2.27 -9.49
N SER A 221 40.56 -1.83 -10.74
CA SER A 221 39.87 -0.64 -11.27
C SER A 221 39.70 -0.75 -12.77
N VAL A 222 38.60 -0.22 -13.29
CA VAL A 222 38.32 -0.26 -14.73
C VAL A 222 37.80 1.13 -15.20
N ARG A 223 38.04 1.39 -16.48
CA ARG A 223 37.45 2.51 -17.20
C ARG A 223 36.32 1.98 -18.08
N LEU A 224 35.13 2.53 -17.91
CA LEU A 224 33.92 2.11 -18.61
C LEU A 224 33.52 3.17 -19.64
N SER A 225 33.14 2.74 -20.84
CA SER A 225 32.56 3.62 -21.86
C SER A 225 31.09 3.87 -21.59
N SER A 226 30.65 5.12 -21.65
CA SER A 226 29.27 5.54 -21.51
C SER A 226 28.48 5.55 -22.85
N ARG A 227 28.97 4.89 -23.90
CA ARG A 227 28.33 4.95 -25.24
C ARG A 227 26.92 4.37 -25.31
N ASP A 228 26.56 3.47 -24.42
CA ASP A 228 25.25 2.80 -24.41
C ASP A 228 24.22 3.48 -23.47
N ILE A 229 24.38 4.78 -23.16
CA ILE A 229 23.48 5.54 -22.27
C ILE A 229 22.05 5.67 -22.83
N SER A 230 21.85 5.47 -24.15
CA SER A 230 20.58 5.74 -24.84
C SER A 230 19.47 4.72 -24.52
N GLY A 231 19.74 3.63 -23.83
CA GLY A 231 18.79 2.60 -23.43
C GLY A 231 18.56 2.53 -21.92
N LYS A 232 17.47 1.87 -21.52
CA LYS A 232 17.27 1.48 -20.12
C LYS A 232 18.34 0.46 -19.72
N SER A 233 18.97 0.66 -18.55
CA SER A 233 19.94 -0.32 -18.04
C SER A 233 19.27 -1.70 -17.84
N MET A 234 20.08 -2.76 -17.84
CA MET A 234 19.59 -4.11 -17.57
C MET A 234 18.89 -4.19 -16.21
N LEU A 235 19.43 -3.52 -15.19
CA LEU A 235 18.81 -3.41 -13.88
C LEU A 235 17.44 -2.73 -13.95
N GLN A 236 17.32 -1.62 -14.72
CA GLN A 236 16.03 -0.92 -14.88
C GLN A 236 14.99 -1.79 -15.62
N GLN A 237 15.41 -2.57 -16.60
CA GLN A 237 14.51 -3.52 -17.28
C GLN A 237 13.97 -4.57 -16.31
N ILE A 238 14.84 -5.12 -15.45
CA ILE A 238 14.43 -6.08 -14.41
C ILE A 238 13.43 -5.43 -13.43
N ILE A 239 13.74 -4.22 -12.97
CA ILE A 239 12.85 -3.47 -12.08
C ILE A 239 11.49 -3.25 -12.74
N ASP A 240 11.44 -2.83 -13.99
CA ASP A 240 10.21 -2.60 -14.75
C ASP A 240 9.38 -3.89 -14.88
N ILE A 241 10.01 -5.02 -15.22
CA ILE A 241 9.35 -6.32 -15.36
C ILE A 241 8.77 -6.79 -14.02
N VAL A 242 9.56 -6.73 -12.95
CA VAL A 242 9.12 -7.15 -11.62
C VAL A 242 8.03 -6.22 -11.08
N SER A 243 8.15 -4.91 -11.30
CA SER A 243 7.13 -3.92 -10.93
C SER A 243 5.82 -4.12 -11.69
N ALA A 244 5.89 -4.42 -12.99
CA ALA A 244 4.71 -4.74 -13.79
C ALA A 244 4.02 -6.01 -13.29
N ALA A 245 4.80 -7.07 -12.99
CA ALA A 245 4.28 -8.32 -12.45
C ALA A 245 3.62 -8.14 -11.07
N GLN A 246 4.14 -7.25 -10.22
CA GLN A 246 3.56 -6.96 -8.90
C GLN A 246 2.34 -6.03 -8.98
N ASN A 247 2.33 -5.07 -9.91
CA ASN A 247 1.19 -4.16 -10.12
C ASN A 247 0.01 -4.84 -10.81
N GLU A 248 0.23 -5.96 -11.50
CA GLU A 248 -0.89 -6.78 -11.96
C GLU A 248 -1.59 -7.38 -10.73
N LYS A 249 -2.76 -6.80 -10.39
CA LYS A 249 -3.66 -7.43 -9.42
C LYS A 249 -3.81 -8.91 -9.79
N ALA A 250 -3.47 -9.79 -8.85
CA ALA A 250 -3.64 -11.23 -9.08
C ALA A 250 -5.02 -11.50 -9.69
N PRO A 251 -5.15 -12.42 -10.67
CA PRO A 251 -6.44 -12.73 -11.30
C PRO A 251 -7.55 -12.96 -10.29
N VAL A 252 -7.22 -13.55 -9.15
CA VAL A 252 -8.13 -13.79 -8.02
C VAL A 252 -8.63 -12.48 -7.39
N ALA A 253 -7.76 -11.46 -7.23
CA ALA A 253 -8.18 -10.18 -6.67
C ALA A 253 -9.12 -9.42 -7.62
N ARG A 254 -8.88 -9.49 -8.93
CA ARG A 254 -9.80 -8.93 -9.96
C ARG A 254 -11.16 -9.64 -9.96
N LEU A 255 -11.15 -10.95 -9.74
CA LEU A 255 -12.38 -11.75 -9.63
C LEU A 255 -13.15 -11.36 -8.36
N ALA A 256 -12.47 -11.22 -7.23
CA ALA A 256 -13.07 -10.78 -5.97
C ALA A 256 -13.69 -9.38 -6.09
N ASP A 257 -13.00 -8.42 -6.71
CA ASP A 257 -13.53 -7.07 -6.95
C ASP A 257 -14.80 -7.12 -7.84
N ARG A 258 -14.82 -7.99 -8.87
CA ARG A 258 -15.97 -8.16 -9.75
C ARG A 258 -17.16 -8.80 -9.03
N ILE A 259 -16.90 -9.82 -8.21
CA ILE A 259 -17.93 -10.46 -7.39
C ILE A 259 -18.51 -9.44 -6.41
N ALA A 260 -17.67 -8.67 -5.72
CA ALA A 260 -18.09 -7.64 -4.78
C ALA A 260 -19.01 -6.60 -5.43
N THR A 261 -18.75 -6.20 -6.69
CA THR A 261 -19.57 -5.22 -7.42
C THR A 261 -21.00 -5.69 -7.64
N VAL A 262 -21.24 -7.00 -7.76
CA VAL A 262 -22.59 -7.58 -7.88
C VAL A 262 -23.15 -7.93 -6.50
N PHE A 263 -22.33 -8.47 -5.61
CA PHE A 263 -22.72 -8.93 -4.29
C PHE A 263 -23.26 -7.78 -3.41
N VAL A 264 -22.59 -6.62 -3.42
CA VAL A 264 -22.98 -5.46 -2.60
C VAL A 264 -24.41 -4.98 -2.89
N PRO A 265 -24.82 -4.73 -4.15
CA PRO A 265 -26.21 -4.38 -4.46
C PRO A 265 -27.21 -5.46 -4.08
N VAL A 266 -26.86 -6.74 -4.27
CA VAL A 266 -27.74 -7.86 -3.91
C VAL A 266 -27.98 -7.89 -2.40
N VAL A 267 -26.92 -7.74 -1.59
CA VAL A 267 -27.07 -7.70 -0.12
C VAL A 267 -27.92 -6.51 0.32
N ILE A 268 -27.74 -5.35 -0.27
CA ILE A 268 -28.58 -4.16 0.03
C ILE A 268 -30.04 -4.42 -0.31
N LEU A 269 -30.34 -5.03 -1.46
CA LEU A 269 -31.70 -5.39 -1.87
C LEU A 269 -32.31 -6.44 -0.94
N VAL A 270 -31.55 -7.47 -0.57
CA VAL A 270 -32.00 -8.49 0.38
C VAL A 270 -32.29 -7.86 1.73
N SER A 271 -31.40 -6.99 2.23
CA SER A 271 -31.61 -6.27 3.51
C SER A 271 -32.84 -5.38 3.48
N ALA A 272 -33.09 -4.68 2.36
CA ALA A 272 -34.31 -3.88 2.18
C ALA A 272 -35.57 -4.79 2.11
N GLY A 273 -35.49 -5.94 1.44
CA GLY A 273 -36.55 -6.93 1.40
C GLY A 273 -36.87 -7.51 2.77
N VAL A 274 -35.85 -7.84 3.56
CA VAL A 274 -36.00 -8.32 4.94
C VAL A 274 -36.65 -7.24 5.82
N PHE A 275 -36.25 -5.99 5.66
CA PHE A 275 -36.87 -4.86 6.35
C PHE A 275 -38.36 -4.76 6.04
N CYS A 276 -38.71 -4.73 4.75
CA CYS A 276 -40.11 -4.64 4.32
C CYS A 276 -40.95 -5.84 4.83
N LEU A 277 -40.41 -7.06 4.68
CA LEU A 277 -41.09 -8.26 5.13
C LEU A 277 -41.35 -8.24 6.65
N ARG A 278 -40.31 -7.85 7.41
CA ARG A 278 -40.45 -7.81 8.88
C ARG A 278 -41.39 -6.72 9.35
N TYR A 279 -41.29 -5.51 8.76
CA TYR A 279 -42.05 -4.35 9.17
C TYR A 279 -43.53 -4.42 8.77
N PHE A 280 -43.86 -4.97 7.57
CA PHE A 280 -45.22 -4.96 7.05
C PHE A 280 -45.96 -6.30 7.27
N VAL A 281 -45.24 -7.44 7.34
CA VAL A 281 -45.90 -8.75 7.33
C VAL A 281 -45.79 -9.48 8.67
N LEU A 282 -44.58 -9.57 9.28
CA LEU A 282 -44.35 -10.41 10.45
C LEU A 282 -44.63 -9.68 11.78
N ASP A 283 -44.11 -8.47 11.94
CA ASP A 283 -44.24 -7.67 13.16
C ASP A 283 -44.72 -6.27 12.78
N ALA A 284 -45.95 -6.15 12.28
CA ALA A 284 -46.50 -4.91 11.72
C ALA A 284 -46.30 -3.73 12.69
N GLY A 285 -45.43 -2.78 12.29
CA GLY A 285 -45.14 -1.56 13.05
C GLY A 285 -43.98 -1.64 14.06
N ASN A 286 -43.34 -2.79 14.26
CA ASN A 286 -42.20 -2.91 15.16
C ASN A 286 -40.88 -2.58 14.42
N LEU A 287 -40.57 -1.29 14.38
CA LEU A 287 -39.35 -0.76 13.72
C LEU A 287 -38.06 -1.38 14.29
N ALA A 288 -37.97 -1.56 15.61
CA ALA A 288 -36.79 -2.10 16.27
C ALA A 288 -36.47 -3.53 15.83
N SER A 289 -37.51 -4.39 15.71
CA SER A 289 -37.35 -5.76 15.22
C SER A 289 -36.90 -5.81 13.75
N ALA A 290 -37.49 -4.97 12.90
CA ALA A 290 -37.14 -4.87 11.49
C ALA A 290 -35.67 -4.40 11.29
N VAL A 291 -35.25 -3.37 12.01
CA VAL A 291 -33.87 -2.84 11.94
C VAL A 291 -32.86 -3.86 12.48
N ASN A 292 -33.17 -4.60 13.54
CA ASN A 292 -32.30 -5.66 14.04
C ASN A 292 -32.02 -6.74 12.99
N CYS A 293 -33.06 -7.15 12.23
CA CYS A 293 -32.87 -8.12 11.15
C CYS A 293 -32.02 -7.56 10.01
N VAL A 294 -32.16 -6.28 9.67
CA VAL A 294 -31.30 -5.60 8.68
C VAL A 294 -29.86 -5.53 9.18
N CYS A 295 -29.63 -5.16 10.44
CA CYS A 295 -28.29 -5.15 11.02
C CYS A 295 -27.64 -6.55 10.94
N ALA A 296 -28.38 -7.60 11.28
CA ALA A 296 -27.89 -8.96 11.20
C ALA A 296 -27.53 -9.36 9.77
N THR A 297 -28.37 -9.06 8.77
CA THR A 297 -28.09 -9.35 7.35
C THR A 297 -26.89 -8.59 6.82
N LEU A 298 -26.72 -7.31 7.18
CA LEU A 298 -25.59 -6.49 6.75
C LEU A 298 -24.26 -6.89 7.42
N VAL A 299 -24.29 -7.40 8.66
CA VAL A 299 -23.07 -7.84 9.36
C VAL A 299 -22.60 -9.18 8.88
N ILE A 300 -23.52 -10.08 8.50
CA ILE A 300 -23.18 -11.44 8.02
C ILE A 300 -22.65 -11.41 6.58
N ALA A 301 -23.04 -10.43 5.77
CA ALA A 301 -22.62 -10.26 4.40
C ALA A 301 -21.22 -9.62 4.28
#